data_4f0e0493dc63cfdd95ba64239e43a3bc
#
_entry.id   4f0e0493dc63cfdd95ba64239e43a3bc
#
_cell.length_a   1.000
_cell.length_b   1.000
_cell.length_c   1.000
_cell.angle_alpha   90.00
_cell.angle_beta   90.00
_cell.angle_gamma   90.00
#
_symmetry.space_group_name_H-M   'P 1'
#
loop_
_entity.id
_entity.type
_entity.pdbx_description
1 polymer ?
#
loop_
_entity_poly.entity_id
_entity_poly.type
_entity_poly.pdbx_seq_one_letter_code
_entity_poly.pdbx_strand_id
1 'polypeptide(L)'
;MSSAKDTYFVAVKLFLEDSDGRLLITKDKFGDWDLPGGRLRENYFDVPLEKIAERKIVEELGKDVKYELGAPVVFMRHERDEILPSGGREKRRIFAVGYKAKYLGGLIELGKNHEKYEWVSLDNFKPEEYLKGGWLKGVKDYMRLGEK
;
A
#
# COMPACT_ATOMS: atom_id res chain seq x y z
N MET A 1 2.41 11.69 -30.82
CA MET A 1 1.99 11.66 -29.40
C MET A 1 0.51 11.34 -29.36
N SER A 2 0.13 10.38 -28.54
CA SER A 2 -1.28 10.02 -28.40
C SER A 2 -2.03 11.04 -27.55
N SER A 3 -3.26 11.40 -27.99
CA SER A 3 -4.19 12.20 -27.21
C SER A 3 -5.20 11.35 -26.43
N ALA A 4 -5.09 10.02 -26.53
CA ALA A 4 -5.95 9.12 -25.78
C ALA A 4 -5.67 9.25 -24.29
N LYS A 5 -6.74 9.15 -23.50
CA LYS A 5 -6.64 9.20 -22.04
C LYS A 5 -6.16 7.86 -21.52
N ASP A 6 -5.40 7.90 -20.45
CA ASP A 6 -4.91 6.69 -19.79
C ASP A 6 -5.93 6.15 -18.82
N THR A 7 -5.83 4.86 -18.53
CA THR A 7 -6.70 4.17 -17.61
C THR A 7 -5.90 3.60 -16.46
N TYR A 8 -6.35 3.84 -15.24
CA TYR A 8 -5.72 3.37 -14.03
C TYR A 8 -6.69 2.60 -13.17
N PHE A 9 -6.22 1.52 -12.57
CA PHE A 9 -6.89 0.99 -11.39
C PHE A 9 -6.59 1.88 -10.22
N VAL A 10 -7.57 2.10 -9.36
CA VAL A 10 -7.38 2.89 -8.14
C VAL A 10 -7.13 1.94 -6.98
N ALA A 11 -6.19 2.29 -6.14
CA ALA A 11 -5.89 1.55 -4.92
C ALA A 11 -5.83 2.49 -3.73
N VAL A 12 -6.09 1.96 -2.54
CA VAL A 12 -5.77 2.62 -1.28
C VAL A 12 -4.57 1.92 -0.68
N LYS A 13 -3.63 2.69 -0.15
CA LYS A 13 -2.44 2.18 0.55
C LYS A 13 -2.32 2.89 1.88
N LEU A 14 -1.71 2.22 2.84
CA LEU A 14 -1.54 2.77 4.18
C LEU A 14 -0.07 2.87 4.54
N PHE A 15 0.28 4.06 5.01
CA PHE A 15 1.55 4.29 5.67
C PHE A 15 1.31 4.11 7.16
N LEU A 16 1.33 2.86 7.60
CA LEU A 16 1.07 2.50 9.00
C LEU A 16 2.37 2.63 9.79
N GLU A 17 2.38 3.60 10.68
CA GLU A 17 3.57 3.96 11.45
C GLU A 17 3.30 3.76 12.94
N ASP A 18 4.26 3.15 13.65
CA ASP A 18 4.15 2.94 15.09
C ASP A 18 4.71 4.14 15.88
N SER A 19 4.63 4.06 17.20
CA SER A 19 5.08 5.14 18.08
C SER A 19 6.61 5.34 18.08
N ASP A 20 7.36 4.37 17.56
CA ASP A 20 8.83 4.43 17.47
C ASP A 20 9.31 4.94 16.10
N GLY A 21 8.41 5.42 15.25
CA GLY A 21 8.77 5.92 13.93
C GLY A 21 9.10 4.81 12.94
N ARG A 22 8.51 3.63 13.11
CA ARG A 22 8.70 2.51 12.18
C ARG A 22 7.49 2.36 11.28
N LEU A 23 7.76 2.11 10.02
CA LEU A 23 6.76 1.91 8.99
C LEU A 23 6.56 0.42 8.74
N LEU A 24 5.33 -0.02 8.61
CA LEU A 24 5.02 -1.41 8.26
C LEU A 24 5.07 -1.61 6.76
N ILE A 25 5.86 -2.59 6.33
CA ILE A 25 5.86 -3.07 4.95
C ILE A 25 5.54 -4.55 4.93
N THR A 26 4.94 -5.02 3.86
CA THR A 26 4.50 -6.40 3.71
C THR A 26 5.11 -7.03 2.47
N LYS A 27 5.39 -8.32 2.55
CA LYS A 27 5.93 -9.09 1.42
C LYS A 27 4.87 -10.06 0.96
N ASP A 28 4.57 -10.05 -0.33
CA ASP A 28 3.59 -10.97 -0.90
C ASP A 28 4.20 -12.34 -1.21
N LYS A 29 3.38 -13.26 -1.68
CA LYS A 29 3.80 -14.63 -2.00
C LYS A 29 4.75 -14.71 -3.18
N PHE A 30 4.83 -13.67 -4.00
CA PHE A 30 5.73 -13.61 -5.15
C PHE A 30 7.07 -12.99 -4.81
N GLY A 31 7.25 -12.57 -3.56
CA GLY A 31 8.49 -11.99 -3.07
C GLY A 31 8.60 -10.47 -3.22
N ASP A 32 7.51 -9.80 -3.57
CA ASP A 32 7.50 -8.36 -3.73
C ASP A 32 7.08 -7.67 -2.44
N TRP A 33 7.81 -6.63 -2.07
CA TRP A 33 7.48 -5.79 -0.93
C TRP A 33 6.52 -4.68 -1.35
N ASP A 34 5.60 -4.35 -0.45
CA ASP A 34 4.52 -3.42 -0.71
C ASP A 34 4.05 -2.80 0.61
N LEU A 35 3.13 -1.86 0.51
CA LEU A 35 2.41 -1.29 1.64
C LEU A 35 1.07 -2.01 1.79
N PRO A 36 0.53 -2.07 3.02
CA PRO A 36 -0.83 -2.60 3.19
C PRO A 36 -1.83 -1.81 2.36
N GLY A 37 -2.78 -2.50 1.80
CA GLY A 37 -3.83 -1.89 0.99
C GLY A 37 -4.24 -2.76 -0.18
N GLY A 38 -4.91 -2.18 -1.14
CA GLY A 38 -5.31 -2.91 -2.33
C GLY A 38 -6.19 -2.09 -3.26
N ARG A 39 -6.47 -2.69 -4.40
CA ARG A 39 -7.24 -2.05 -5.46
C ARG A 39 -8.74 -2.03 -5.14
N LEU A 40 -9.41 -0.98 -5.62
CA LEU A 40 -10.86 -0.90 -5.57
C LEU A 40 -11.46 -1.91 -6.54
N ARG A 41 -12.54 -2.56 -6.10
CA ARG A 41 -13.32 -3.47 -6.92
C ARG A 41 -14.49 -2.71 -7.53
N GLU A 42 -15.09 -3.25 -8.59
CA GLU A 42 -16.23 -2.63 -9.27
C GLU A 42 -17.39 -2.30 -8.32
N ASN A 43 -17.66 -3.19 -7.37
CA ASN A 43 -18.76 -3.01 -6.42
C ASN A 43 -18.44 -2.04 -5.28
N TYR A 44 -17.28 -1.38 -5.32
CA TYR A 44 -16.86 -0.43 -4.28
C TYR A 44 -17.14 1.03 -4.64
N PHE A 45 -17.78 1.27 -5.78
CA PHE A 45 -17.96 2.64 -6.26
C PHE A 45 -18.63 3.56 -5.23
N ASP A 46 -19.63 3.07 -4.52
CA ASP A 46 -20.37 3.84 -3.52
C ASP A 46 -19.81 3.72 -2.09
N VAL A 47 -18.70 3.01 -1.93
CA VAL A 47 -18.09 2.81 -0.62
C VAL A 47 -17.02 3.90 -0.39
N PRO A 48 -17.09 4.65 0.73
CA PRO A 48 -16.05 5.63 1.04
C PRO A 48 -14.65 4.99 1.08
N LEU A 49 -13.65 5.73 0.61
CA LEU A 49 -12.27 5.21 0.57
C LEU A 49 -11.77 4.78 1.95
N GLU A 50 -12.15 5.49 3.00
CA GLU A 50 -11.78 5.17 4.38
C GLU A 50 -12.31 3.79 4.80
N LYS A 51 -13.50 3.44 4.34
CA LYS A 51 -14.09 2.12 4.60
C LYS A 51 -13.37 1.02 3.82
N ILE A 52 -12.94 1.33 2.62
CA ILE A 52 -12.13 0.39 1.83
C ILE A 52 -10.79 0.17 2.52
N ALA A 53 -10.17 1.22 3.03
CA ALA A 53 -8.91 1.10 3.80
C ALA A 53 -9.09 0.20 5.03
N GLU A 54 -10.19 0.36 5.78
CA GLU A 54 -10.50 -0.50 6.93
C GLU A 54 -10.63 -1.97 6.52
N ARG A 55 -11.33 -2.25 5.42
CA ARG A 55 -11.48 -3.61 4.91
C ARG A 55 -10.14 -4.23 4.54
N LYS A 56 -9.27 -3.44 3.92
CA LYS A 56 -7.95 -3.93 3.51
C LYS A 56 -7.06 -4.24 4.70
N ILE A 57 -7.14 -3.45 5.78
CA ILE A 57 -6.40 -3.76 7.01
C ILE A 57 -6.86 -5.11 7.57
N VAL A 58 -8.15 -5.34 7.65
CA VAL A 58 -8.68 -6.61 8.16
C VAL A 58 -8.23 -7.78 7.28
N GLU A 59 -8.32 -7.64 5.95
CA GLU A 59 -7.91 -8.69 5.02
C GLU A 59 -6.43 -9.02 5.11
N GLU A 60 -5.59 -8.01 5.26
CA GLU A 60 -4.14 -8.18 5.15
C GLU A 60 -3.41 -8.29 6.48
N LEU A 61 -3.89 -7.62 7.51
CA LEU A 61 -3.22 -7.54 8.80
C LEU A 61 -4.02 -8.18 9.95
N GLY A 62 -5.26 -8.57 9.69
CA GLY A 62 -6.11 -9.19 10.70
C GLY A 62 -7.03 -8.20 11.39
N LYS A 63 -7.99 -8.77 12.12
CA LYS A 63 -9.07 -8.01 12.76
C LYS A 63 -8.67 -7.34 14.07
N ASP A 64 -7.52 -7.73 14.63
CA ASP A 64 -7.10 -7.29 15.98
C ASP A 64 -6.16 -6.09 15.95
N VAL A 65 -5.80 -5.59 14.78
CA VAL A 65 -4.95 -4.41 14.64
C VAL A 65 -5.74 -3.17 15.07
N LYS A 66 -5.16 -2.42 16.00
CA LYS A 66 -5.72 -1.15 16.45
C LYS A 66 -4.94 -0.02 15.79
N TYR A 67 -5.64 0.91 15.20
CA TYR A 67 -5.01 2.00 14.47
C TYR A 67 -5.95 3.20 14.40
N GLU A 68 -5.37 4.33 14.09
CA GLU A 68 -6.10 5.56 13.83
C GLU A 68 -5.80 5.99 12.39
N LEU A 69 -6.82 6.06 11.55
CA LEU A 69 -6.68 6.45 10.16
C LEU A 69 -6.61 7.97 10.07
N GLY A 70 -5.54 8.46 9.45
CA GLY A 70 -5.37 9.89 9.19
C GLY A 70 -5.80 10.27 7.79
N ALA A 71 -5.26 11.38 7.29
CA ALA A 71 -5.58 11.92 5.98
C ALA A 71 -4.74 11.27 4.87
N PRO A 72 -5.18 11.39 3.60
CA PRO A 72 -4.31 11.08 2.47
C PRO A 72 -3.12 12.04 2.47
N VAL A 73 -1.93 11.51 2.30
CA VAL A 73 -0.69 12.32 2.36
C VAL A 73 0.21 12.14 1.14
N VAL A 74 0.08 11.02 0.44
CA VAL A 74 0.92 10.71 -0.71
C VAL A 74 0.06 10.09 -1.80
N PHE A 75 0.29 10.50 -3.03
CA PHE A 75 -0.33 9.89 -4.21
C PHE A 75 0.75 9.19 -5.01
N MET A 76 0.43 7.98 -5.48
CA MET A 76 1.41 7.14 -6.16
C MET A 76 0.88 6.67 -7.50
N ARG A 77 1.78 6.55 -8.48
CA ARG A 77 1.47 5.88 -9.75
C ARG A 77 2.46 4.75 -9.93
N HIS A 78 1.93 3.56 -10.10
CA HIS A 78 2.73 2.36 -10.22
C HIS A 78 2.33 1.57 -11.45
N GLU A 79 3.30 0.96 -12.10
CA GLU A 79 3.07 0.09 -13.23
C GLU A 79 3.64 -1.28 -12.93
N ARG A 80 2.88 -2.32 -13.24
CA ARG A 80 3.33 -3.68 -13.03
C ARG A 80 2.82 -4.60 -14.14
N ASP A 81 3.54 -5.67 -14.39
CA ASP A 81 3.08 -6.73 -15.26
C ASP A 81 2.26 -7.73 -14.44
N GLU A 82 1.09 -8.07 -14.95
CA GLU A 82 0.21 -9.04 -14.31
C GLU A 82 0.00 -10.23 -15.24
N ILE A 83 -0.03 -11.42 -14.64
CA ILE A 83 -0.41 -12.64 -15.33
C ILE A 83 -1.92 -12.75 -15.25
N LEU A 84 -2.57 -12.79 -16.41
CA LEU A 84 -4.02 -12.93 -16.50
C LEU A 84 -4.42 -14.39 -16.28
N PRO A 85 -5.69 -14.66 -15.91
CA PRO A 85 -6.20 -16.04 -15.80
C PRO A 85 -6.00 -16.86 -17.07
N SER A 86 -5.99 -16.21 -18.22
CA SER A 86 -5.74 -16.87 -19.53
C SER A 86 -4.27 -17.29 -19.72
N GLY A 87 -3.36 -16.90 -18.81
CA GLY A 87 -1.92 -17.15 -18.95
C GLY A 87 -1.17 -16.04 -19.66
N GLY A 88 -1.87 -15.09 -20.27
CA GLY A 88 -1.25 -13.93 -20.92
C GLY A 88 -0.74 -12.92 -19.88
N ARG A 89 0.09 -11.99 -20.32
CA ARG A 89 0.59 -10.90 -19.49
C ARG A 89 -0.01 -9.59 -19.96
N GLU A 90 -0.34 -8.74 -18.99
CA GLU A 90 -0.85 -7.40 -19.26
C GLU A 90 -0.18 -6.40 -18.33
N LYS A 91 0.19 -5.26 -18.88
CA LYS A 91 0.72 -4.15 -18.10
C LYS A 91 -0.43 -3.38 -17.49
N ARG A 92 -0.39 -3.23 -16.17
CA ARG A 92 -1.42 -2.53 -15.42
C ARG A 92 -0.85 -1.30 -14.74
N ARG A 93 -1.58 -0.20 -14.83
CA ARG A 93 -1.25 1.04 -14.14
C ARG A 93 -2.20 1.25 -12.98
N ILE A 94 -1.63 1.63 -11.86
CA ILE A 94 -2.36 1.79 -10.59
C ILE A 94 -2.11 3.20 -10.09
N PHE A 95 -3.19 3.90 -9.76
CA PHE A 95 -3.12 5.18 -9.05
C PHE A 95 -3.54 4.91 -7.61
N ALA A 96 -2.64 5.12 -6.68
CA ALA A 96 -2.90 4.82 -5.28
C ALA A 96 -2.99 6.09 -4.45
N VAL A 97 -3.99 6.10 -3.57
CA VAL A 97 -4.15 7.12 -2.54
C VAL A 97 -3.53 6.56 -1.25
N GLY A 98 -2.46 7.19 -0.77
CA GLY A 98 -1.74 6.76 0.41
C GLY A 98 -2.18 7.52 1.65
N TYR A 99 -2.81 6.82 2.58
CA TYR A 99 -3.27 7.38 3.85
C TYR A 99 -2.22 7.21 4.93
N LYS A 100 -2.02 8.25 5.73
CA LYS A 100 -1.27 8.09 6.96
C LYS A 100 -2.14 7.35 7.97
N ALA A 101 -1.56 6.41 8.70
CA ALA A 101 -2.25 5.68 9.75
C ALA A 101 -1.30 5.44 10.93
N LYS A 102 -1.84 5.59 12.13
CA LYS A 102 -1.07 5.42 13.36
C LYS A 102 -1.40 4.06 13.97
N TYR A 103 -0.38 3.22 14.12
CA TYR A 103 -0.54 1.93 14.78
C TYR A 103 -0.64 2.11 16.29
N LEU A 104 -1.68 1.55 16.89
CA LEU A 104 -1.95 1.66 18.32
C LEU A 104 -1.81 0.34 19.05
N GLY A 105 -1.39 -0.72 18.37
CA GLY A 105 -1.21 -2.03 18.96
C GLY A 105 -2.08 -3.10 18.33
N GLY A 106 -2.07 -4.26 18.94
CA GLY A 106 -2.84 -5.40 18.48
C GLY A 106 -2.03 -6.39 17.68
N LEU A 107 -2.53 -7.62 17.61
CA LEU A 107 -1.86 -8.70 16.92
C LEU A 107 -2.03 -8.57 15.41
N ILE A 108 -0.93 -8.70 14.68
CA ILE A 108 -0.95 -8.75 13.23
C ILE A 108 -1.00 -10.22 12.80
N GLU A 109 -2.06 -10.56 12.06
CA GLU A 109 -2.20 -11.87 11.44
C GLU A 109 -2.31 -11.66 9.94
N LEU A 110 -1.26 -12.03 9.20
CA LEU A 110 -1.22 -11.82 7.76
C LEU A 110 -2.28 -12.63 7.04
N GLY A 111 -2.92 -12.01 6.05
CA GLY A 111 -3.83 -12.70 5.16
C GLY A 111 -3.08 -13.66 4.23
N LYS A 112 -3.86 -14.46 3.50
CA LYS A 112 -3.33 -15.53 2.64
C LYS A 112 -2.40 -15.08 1.52
N ASN A 113 -2.43 -13.81 1.13
CA ASN A 113 -1.63 -13.29 0.02
C ASN A 113 -0.27 -12.73 0.43
N HIS A 114 0.02 -12.73 1.72
CA HIS A 114 1.28 -12.20 2.26
C HIS A 114 2.01 -13.26 3.05
N GLU A 115 3.35 -13.29 2.93
CA GLU A 115 4.18 -14.26 3.67
C GLU A 115 4.83 -13.66 4.92
N LYS A 116 5.12 -12.37 4.92
CA LYS A 116 5.70 -11.73 6.11
C LYS A 116 5.51 -10.22 6.09
N TYR A 117 5.74 -9.62 7.24
CA TYR A 117 5.77 -8.17 7.38
C TYR A 117 7.04 -7.78 8.11
N GLU A 118 7.38 -6.50 8.03
CA GLU A 118 8.55 -5.94 8.69
C GLU A 118 8.26 -4.52 9.11
N TRP A 119 8.69 -4.16 10.31
CA TRP A 119 8.69 -2.80 10.79
C TRP A 119 10.06 -2.19 10.49
N VAL A 120 10.10 -1.16 9.66
CA VAL A 120 11.37 -0.53 9.25
C VAL A 120 11.47 0.85 9.87
N SER A 121 12.64 1.15 10.46
CA SER A 121 12.88 2.45 11.07
C SER A 121 13.05 3.52 10.00
N LEU A 122 12.21 4.54 10.03
CA LEU A 122 12.29 5.63 9.05
C LEU A 122 13.56 6.47 9.16
N ASP A 123 14.26 6.40 10.29
CA ASP A 123 15.52 7.13 10.48
C ASP A 123 16.66 6.58 9.62
N ASN A 124 16.64 5.30 9.31
CA ASN A 124 17.73 4.66 8.57
C ASN A 124 17.25 3.71 7.47
N PHE A 125 15.97 3.76 7.12
CA PHE A 125 15.42 2.90 6.09
C PHE A 125 15.93 3.27 4.70
N LYS A 126 16.35 2.27 3.94
CA LYS A 126 16.74 2.40 2.54
C LYS A 126 15.68 1.72 1.68
N PRO A 127 14.64 2.46 1.28
CA PRO A 127 13.49 1.84 0.59
C PRO A 127 13.86 1.20 -0.74
N GLU A 128 14.92 1.66 -1.41
CA GLU A 128 15.37 1.07 -2.68
C GLU A 128 15.86 -0.37 -2.55
N GLU A 129 16.16 -0.83 -1.35
CA GLU A 129 16.52 -2.22 -1.11
C GLU A 129 15.31 -3.16 -1.05
N TYR A 130 14.11 -2.60 -0.91
CA TYR A 130 12.86 -3.36 -0.73
C TYR A 130 11.84 -3.09 -1.82
N LEU A 131 11.61 -1.82 -2.14
CA LEU A 131 10.51 -1.36 -2.97
C LEU A 131 10.97 -0.94 -4.35
N LYS A 132 10.04 -0.94 -5.31
CA LYS A 132 10.31 -0.58 -6.70
C LYS A 132 9.23 0.35 -7.25
N GLY A 133 9.57 1.03 -8.34
CA GLY A 133 8.61 1.82 -9.12
C GLY A 133 7.87 2.87 -8.32
N GLY A 134 6.57 2.93 -8.51
CA GLY A 134 5.72 3.91 -7.85
C GLY A 134 5.63 3.74 -6.34
N TRP A 135 5.73 2.52 -5.84
CA TRP A 135 5.76 2.26 -4.41
C TRP A 135 7.02 2.82 -3.76
N LEU A 136 8.16 2.65 -4.43
CA LEU A 136 9.42 3.21 -3.96
C LEU A 136 9.35 4.74 -3.90
N LYS A 137 8.88 5.36 -4.98
CA LYS A 137 8.73 6.81 -5.03
C LYS A 137 7.78 7.30 -3.94
N GLY A 138 6.67 6.59 -3.74
CA GLY A 138 5.69 6.94 -2.72
C GLY A 138 6.25 6.90 -1.31
N VAL A 139 7.03 5.88 -0.97
CA VAL A 139 7.67 5.77 0.34
C VAL A 139 8.71 6.87 0.51
N LYS A 140 9.49 7.18 -0.53
CA LYS A 140 10.43 8.30 -0.46
C LYS A 140 9.72 9.63 -0.23
N ASP A 141 8.59 9.86 -0.91
CA ASP A 141 7.80 11.07 -0.71
C ASP A 141 7.26 11.14 0.73
N TYR A 142 6.78 10.00 1.26
CA TYR A 142 6.32 9.92 2.64
C TYR A 142 7.43 10.26 3.64
N MET A 143 8.61 9.72 3.42
CA MET A 143 9.77 9.99 4.29
C MET A 143 10.14 11.47 4.29
N ARG A 144 10.02 12.15 3.15
CA ARG A 144 10.30 13.59 3.07
C ARG A 144 9.32 14.43 3.87
N LEU A 145 8.09 13.97 4.04
CA LEU A 145 7.09 14.70 4.84
C LEU A 145 7.52 14.82 6.30
N GLY A 146 8.30 13.88 6.80
CA GLY A 146 8.84 13.91 8.15
C GLY A 146 10.11 14.73 8.32
N GLU A 147 10.69 15.20 7.22
CA GLU A 147 11.90 16.03 7.25
C GLU A 147 11.54 17.49 7.54
N LYS A 148 12.35 18.15 8.33
CA LYS A 148 12.16 19.57 8.69
C LYS A 148 13.24 20.45 8.08
#